data_a92b49aff03a8c835a72afbe6d6130bb
#
_entry.id   a92b49aff03a8c835a72afbe6d6130bb
#
_cell.length_a   1.000
_cell.length_b   1.000
_cell.length_c   1.000
_cell.angle_alpha   90.00
_cell.angle_beta   90.00
_cell.angle_gamma   90.00
#
_symmetry.space_group_name_H-M   'P 1'
#
loop_
_entity.id
_entity.type
_entity.pdbx_description
1 polymer ?
#
loop_
_entity_poly.entity_id
_entity_poly.type
_entity_poly.pdbx_seq_one_letter_code
_entity_poly.pdbx_strand_id
1 'polypeptide(L)'
;MIGAGATATTDKNWHDLFLQSDLNRQLREELAHIYATKRHVQDETSLTSMREYAQPFIVQLYEVTKRAFIAYWRNPLYIYTKLMLNFVSGLGVGSSFYKEGEKNYYIALQNRLFASFMALVSATSLSQHLQPEFIRFRGLFEVREKPSKMYTWPVMVLSALIVEIPWNLFGGTTYWLPWYYLIHFPTDNKHAGYSWGLYMLFQIYYCTFAQAMAAVSPNAMIASILFSTFFSFVVVFCGVVQPPNQMPYFWRSWMFQLSPFTWIMEGILGNAVGGARVECDPQQGEMQTIRPPEGMSCSEHMEPFSYP
;
A
#
# COMPACT_ATOMS: atom_id res chain seq x y z
N MET A 1 -34.33 -21.05 -19.11
CA MET A 1 -34.99 -20.36 -17.98
C MET A 1 -35.79 -21.43 -17.21
N ILE A 2 -35.19 -22.05 -16.23
CA ILE A 2 -35.82 -23.08 -15.42
C ILE A 2 -36.15 -22.40 -14.09
N GLY A 3 -37.46 -22.22 -13.82
CA GLY A 3 -37.95 -21.86 -12.51
C GLY A 3 -37.69 -20.45 -11.98
N ALA A 4 -37.35 -19.46 -12.79
CA ALA A 4 -37.27 -18.08 -12.34
C ALA A 4 -38.64 -17.41 -12.49
N GLY A 5 -39.43 -17.38 -11.47
CA GLY A 5 -40.68 -16.64 -11.38
C GLY A 5 -41.90 -17.50 -11.34
N ALA A 6 -42.76 -17.74 -10.82
CA ALA A 6 -43.99 -18.51 -10.54
C ALA A 6 -43.69 -19.97 -10.18
N THR A 7 -44.24 -20.39 -9.08
CA THR A 7 -44.25 -21.78 -8.60
C THR A 7 -44.64 -22.70 -9.74
N ALA A 8 -43.68 -23.50 -10.20
CA ALA A 8 -43.92 -24.50 -11.20
C ALA A 8 -44.89 -25.56 -10.59
N THR A 9 -46.09 -25.54 -11.05
CA THR A 9 -47.19 -26.48 -10.63
C THR A 9 -47.15 -27.81 -11.36
N THR A 10 -45.94 -28.22 -11.80
CA THR A 10 -45.78 -29.45 -12.57
C THR A 10 -45.03 -30.49 -11.76
N ASP A 11 -45.69 -31.61 -11.41
CA ASP A 11 -45.05 -32.78 -10.78
C ASP A 11 -44.06 -33.54 -11.69
N LYS A 12 -43.75 -32.99 -12.86
CA LYS A 12 -42.83 -33.62 -13.81
C LYS A 12 -41.41 -33.24 -13.54
N ASN A 13 -40.52 -34.21 -13.48
CA ASN A 13 -39.08 -34.00 -13.36
C ASN A 13 -38.56 -33.28 -14.62
N TRP A 14 -38.03 -32.08 -14.44
CA TRP A 14 -37.49 -31.22 -15.52
C TRP A 14 -36.35 -31.89 -16.31
N HIS A 15 -35.62 -32.80 -15.66
CA HIS A 15 -34.57 -33.57 -16.29
C HIS A 15 -35.13 -34.51 -17.36
N ASP A 16 -36.21 -35.23 -17.04
CA ASP A 16 -36.83 -36.17 -17.97
C ASP A 16 -37.52 -35.46 -19.12
N LEU A 17 -38.12 -34.31 -18.85
CA LEU A 17 -38.70 -33.47 -19.91
C LEU A 17 -37.61 -32.90 -20.84
N PHE A 18 -36.46 -32.52 -20.29
CA PHE A 18 -35.33 -32.10 -21.13
C PHE A 18 -34.78 -33.22 -21.98
N LEU A 19 -34.64 -34.44 -21.43
CA LEU A 19 -34.12 -35.59 -22.19
C LEU A 19 -35.05 -35.97 -23.37
N GLN A 20 -36.36 -35.72 -23.23
CA GLN A 20 -37.37 -36.01 -24.27
C GLN A 20 -37.58 -34.81 -25.23
N SER A 21 -36.98 -33.66 -24.97
CA SER A 21 -37.20 -32.46 -25.78
C SER A 21 -36.47 -32.53 -27.11
N ASP A 22 -37.07 -31.87 -28.11
CA ASP A 22 -36.42 -31.69 -29.42
C ASP A 22 -35.09 -30.97 -29.34
N LEU A 23 -34.94 -30.09 -28.35
CA LEU A 23 -33.73 -29.36 -28.07
C LEU A 23 -32.58 -30.30 -27.68
N ASN A 24 -32.82 -31.30 -26.85
CA ASN A 24 -31.80 -32.29 -26.49
C ASN A 24 -31.46 -33.21 -27.68
N ARG A 25 -32.43 -33.51 -28.53
CA ARG A 25 -32.15 -34.28 -29.76
C ARG A 25 -31.25 -33.51 -30.71
N GLN A 26 -31.55 -32.23 -30.98
CA GLN A 26 -30.71 -31.35 -31.81
C GLN A 26 -29.30 -31.19 -31.22
N LEU A 27 -29.20 -30.99 -29.91
CA LEU A 27 -27.92 -30.87 -29.22
C LEU A 27 -27.06 -32.15 -29.37
N ARG A 28 -27.67 -33.31 -29.28
CA ARG A 28 -26.98 -34.61 -29.45
C ARG A 28 -26.54 -34.83 -30.91
N GLU A 29 -27.35 -34.44 -31.87
CA GLU A 29 -27.01 -34.50 -33.28
C GLU A 29 -25.87 -33.55 -33.62
N GLU A 30 -25.91 -32.31 -33.11
CA GLU A 30 -24.77 -31.36 -33.28
C GLU A 30 -23.50 -31.86 -32.60
N LEU A 31 -23.58 -32.39 -31.38
CA LEU A 31 -22.44 -32.99 -30.70
C LEU A 31 -21.86 -34.16 -31.49
N ALA A 32 -22.71 -35.06 -32.02
CA ALA A 32 -22.26 -36.17 -32.83
C ALA A 32 -21.58 -35.72 -34.12
N HIS A 33 -22.12 -34.67 -34.74
CA HIS A 33 -21.49 -34.04 -35.94
C HIS A 33 -20.14 -33.42 -35.60
N ILE A 34 -20.06 -32.67 -34.49
CA ILE A 34 -18.81 -32.06 -34.00
C ILE A 34 -17.76 -33.14 -33.69
N TYR A 35 -18.16 -34.22 -32.98
CA TYR A 35 -17.25 -35.34 -32.71
C TYR A 35 -16.78 -36.06 -33.96
N ALA A 36 -17.65 -36.28 -34.93
CA ALA A 36 -17.26 -36.87 -36.20
C ALA A 36 -16.30 -36.00 -37.00
N THR A 37 -16.56 -34.70 -37.05
CA THR A 37 -15.74 -33.73 -37.81
C THR A 37 -14.41 -33.44 -37.12
N LYS A 38 -14.38 -33.34 -35.80
CA LYS A 38 -13.16 -32.99 -35.06
C LYS A 38 -12.30 -34.19 -34.67
N ARG A 39 -12.80 -35.42 -34.79
CA ARG A 39 -12.03 -36.61 -34.42
C ARG A 39 -10.75 -36.76 -35.25
N HIS A 40 -10.76 -36.25 -36.48
CA HIS A 40 -9.58 -36.24 -37.37
C HIS A 40 -8.65 -35.04 -37.15
N VAL A 41 -9.11 -33.97 -36.54
CA VAL A 41 -8.30 -32.77 -36.28
C VAL A 41 -7.45 -32.88 -35.00
N GLN A 42 -7.77 -33.85 -34.17
CA GLN A 42 -7.14 -34.00 -32.84
C GLN A 42 -5.75 -34.63 -32.88
N ASP A 43 -5.37 -35.32 -33.95
CA ASP A 43 -4.12 -36.11 -34.00
C ASP A 43 -2.86 -35.32 -34.43
N GLU A 44 -2.97 -34.20 -35.12
CA GLU A 44 -1.78 -33.48 -35.61
C GLU A 44 -1.46 -32.18 -34.86
N THR A 45 -2.43 -31.54 -34.26
CA THR A 45 -2.24 -30.22 -33.59
C THR A 45 -2.18 -30.28 -32.07
N SER A 46 -2.53 -31.37 -31.44
CA SER A 46 -2.71 -31.49 -30.01
C SER A 46 -1.42 -31.68 -29.21
N LEU A 47 -0.34 -32.07 -29.82
CA LEU A 47 0.95 -32.32 -29.14
C LEU A 47 1.87 -31.12 -29.05
N THR A 48 1.64 -30.06 -29.81
CA THR A 48 2.53 -28.89 -29.86
C THR A 48 2.16 -27.75 -28.94
N SER A 49 1.01 -27.77 -28.28
CA SER A 49 0.59 -26.71 -27.40
C SER A 49 0.01 -27.21 -26.07
N MET A 50 0.81 -27.95 -25.32
CA MET A 50 0.51 -28.24 -23.92
C MET A 50 0.85 -27.06 -22.98
N ARG A 51 0.65 -25.83 -23.43
CA ARG A 51 0.75 -24.70 -22.55
C ARG A 51 -0.53 -24.60 -21.72
N GLU A 52 -0.37 -24.53 -20.42
CA GLU A 52 -1.50 -24.37 -19.49
C GLU A 52 -2.31 -23.09 -19.77
N TYR A 53 -1.63 -22.05 -20.26
CA TYR A 53 -2.20 -20.75 -20.60
C TYR A 53 -1.97 -20.41 -22.07
N ALA A 54 -2.96 -19.82 -22.71
CA ALA A 54 -2.93 -19.52 -24.15
C ALA A 54 -1.83 -18.49 -24.54
N GLN A 55 -1.46 -17.59 -23.65
CA GLN A 55 -0.52 -16.50 -23.91
C GLN A 55 0.71 -16.53 -23.00
N PRO A 56 1.86 -15.99 -23.43
CA PRO A 56 3.05 -15.87 -22.60
C PRO A 56 2.81 -14.87 -21.46
N PHE A 57 3.58 -15.02 -20.37
CA PHE A 57 3.46 -14.25 -19.14
C PHE A 57 3.43 -12.72 -19.34
N ILE A 58 4.30 -12.19 -20.22
CA ILE A 58 4.40 -10.74 -20.45
C ILE A 58 3.12 -10.19 -21.11
N VAL A 59 2.53 -10.92 -22.04
CA VAL A 59 1.26 -10.52 -22.68
C VAL A 59 0.11 -10.57 -21.69
N GLN A 60 0.06 -11.62 -20.85
CA GLN A 60 -0.91 -11.70 -19.77
C GLN A 60 -0.80 -10.50 -18.81
N LEU A 61 0.43 -10.17 -18.38
CA LEU A 61 0.68 -9.05 -17.49
C LEU A 61 0.25 -7.72 -18.10
N TYR A 62 0.59 -7.49 -19.37
CA TYR A 62 0.22 -6.26 -20.07
C TYR A 62 -1.32 -6.09 -20.16
N GLU A 63 -2.02 -7.12 -20.63
CA GLU A 63 -3.48 -7.05 -20.81
C GLU A 63 -4.24 -6.94 -19.48
N VAL A 64 -3.81 -7.68 -18.45
CA VAL A 64 -4.41 -7.60 -17.13
C VAL A 64 -4.16 -6.25 -16.47
N THR A 65 -2.94 -5.70 -16.57
CA THR A 65 -2.58 -4.37 -16.05
C THR A 65 -3.37 -3.28 -16.77
N LYS A 66 -3.47 -3.33 -18.10
CA LYS A 66 -4.27 -2.40 -18.91
C LYS A 66 -5.74 -2.42 -18.49
N ARG A 67 -6.32 -3.62 -18.34
CA ARG A 67 -7.70 -3.78 -17.87
C ARG A 67 -7.89 -3.21 -16.47
N ALA A 68 -6.97 -3.50 -15.55
CA ALA A 68 -7.02 -3.00 -14.19
C ALA A 68 -6.91 -1.47 -14.16
N PHE A 69 -6.03 -0.87 -14.99
CA PHE A 69 -5.91 0.58 -15.12
C PHE A 69 -7.21 1.24 -15.60
N ILE A 70 -7.86 0.65 -16.62
CA ILE A 70 -9.16 1.13 -17.11
C ILE A 70 -10.24 0.99 -16.02
N ALA A 71 -10.23 -0.10 -15.24
CA ALA A 71 -11.17 -0.30 -14.15
C ALA A 71 -11.02 0.76 -13.06
N TYR A 72 -9.79 1.10 -12.68
CA TYR A 72 -9.50 2.19 -11.73
C TYR A 72 -9.95 3.54 -12.28
N TRP A 73 -9.63 3.84 -13.53
CA TRP A 73 -10.06 5.09 -14.18
C TRP A 73 -11.58 5.24 -14.22
N ARG A 74 -12.30 4.14 -14.39
CA ARG A 74 -13.77 4.11 -14.38
C ARG A 74 -14.38 4.08 -12.97
N ASN A 75 -13.57 3.98 -11.92
CA ASN A 75 -13.98 4.06 -10.53
C ASN A 75 -13.48 5.39 -9.92
N PRO A 76 -14.09 6.54 -10.30
CA PRO A 76 -13.62 7.85 -9.86
C PRO A 76 -13.73 8.02 -8.34
N LEU A 77 -14.68 7.35 -7.70
CA LEU A 77 -14.90 7.44 -6.25
C LEU A 77 -13.66 6.98 -5.47
N TYR A 78 -13.05 5.86 -5.89
CA TYR A 78 -11.82 5.36 -5.26
C TYR A 78 -10.66 6.36 -5.37
N ILE A 79 -10.46 6.90 -6.58
CA ILE A 79 -9.36 7.83 -6.84
C ILE A 79 -9.56 9.15 -6.09
N TYR A 80 -10.75 9.74 -6.18
CA TYR A 80 -11.04 11.01 -5.50
C TYR A 80 -10.98 10.90 -3.98
N THR A 81 -11.53 9.83 -3.38
CA THR A 81 -11.42 9.61 -1.94
C THR A 81 -9.97 9.45 -1.50
N LYS A 82 -9.15 8.73 -2.25
CA LYS A 82 -7.72 8.56 -1.97
C LYS A 82 -6.97 9.90 -2.04
N LEU A 83 -7.20 10.69 -3.08
CA LEU A 83 -6.57 12.00 -3.26
C LEU A 83 -7.03 13.00 -2.19
N MET A 84 -8.34 13.07 -1.91
CA MET A 84 -8.87 13.94 -0.88
C MET A 84 -8.38 13.58 0.51
N LEU A 85 -8.32 12.29 0.84
CA LEU A 85 -7.78 11.84 2.12
C LEU A 85 -6.32 12.25 2.28
N ASN A 86 -5.49 12.08 1.25
CA ASN A 86 -4.09 12.52 1.26
C ASN A 86 -3.99 14.04 1.44
N PHE A 87 -4.75 14.80 0.66
CA PHE A 87 -4.70 16.26 0.71
C PHE A 87 -5.14 16.79 2.08
N VAL A 88 -6.29 16.36 2.58
CA VAL A 88 -6.84 16.81 3.86
C VAL A 88 -5.93 16.40 5.02
N SER A 89 -5.38 15.18 5.00
CA SER A 89 -4.44 14.73 6.03
C SER A 89 -3.13 15.52 5.98
N GLY A 90 -2.57 15.77 4.79
CA GLY A 90 -1.36 16.57 4.62
C GLY A 90 -1.56 18.03 5.07
N LEU A 91 -2.71 18.62 4.72
CA LEU A 91 -3.10 19.96 5.17
C LEU A 91 -3.29 20.00 6.69
N GLY A 92 -3.96 18.99 7.27
CA GLY A 92 -4.19 18.89 8.71
C GLY A 92 -2.90 18.84 9.51
N VAL A 93 -1.98 17.93 9.15
CA VAL A 93 -0.67 17.83 9.82
C VAL A 93 0.17 19.07 9.55
N GLY A 94 0.22 19.56 8.30
CA GLY A 94 0.98 20.77 7.94
C GLY A 94 0.52 22.02 8.68
N SER A 95 -0.79 22.20 8.85
CA SER A 95 -1.34 23.33 9.60
C SER A 95 -1.12 23.23 11.10
N SER A 96 -1.13 22.01 11.67
CA SER A 96 -0.87 21.78 13.10
C SER A 96 0.56 22.13 13.51
N PHE A 97 1.52 21.97 12.60
CA PHE A 97 2.94 22.28 12.83
C PHE A 97 3.41 23.44 11.95
N TYR A 98 2.57 24.45 11.79
CA TYR A 98 2.83 25.58 10.92
C TYR A 98 4.09 26.35 11.31
N LYS A 99 5.02 26.54 10.35
CA LYS A 99 6.29 27.27 10.51
C LYS A 99 7.27 26.73 11.57
N GLU A 100 7.12 25.49 12.01
CA GLU A 100 8.09 24.89 12.94
C GLU A 100 9.46 24.61 12.28
N GLY A 101 9.51 24.56 10.95
CA GLY A 101 10.75 24.38 10.18
C GLY A 101 11.69 25.61 10.18
N GLU A 102 11.19 26.80 10.48
CA GLU A 102 12.02 28.02 10.57
C GLU A 102 12.71 28.18 11.93
N LYS A 103 12.23 27.49 12.96
CA LYS A 103 12.67 27.66 14.33
C LYS A 103 13.69 26.58 14.70
N ASN A 104 14.79 26.92 15.33
CA ASN A 104 15.88 25.98 15.67
C ASN A 104 16.04 25.72 17.17
N TYR A 105 15.02 26.00 17.99
CA TYR A 105 15.06 25.66 19.39
C TYR A 105 14.55 24.21 19.64
N TYR A 106 14.85 23.67 20.81
CA TYR A 106 14.61 22.26 21.14
C TYR A 106 13.17 21.79 20.88
N ILE A 107 12.16 22.57 21.30
CA ILE A 107 10.74 22.22 21.10
C ILE A 107 10.39 22.17 19.60
N ALA A 108 10.90 23.11 18.80
CA ALA A 108 10.64 23.12 17.37
C ALA A 108 11.28 21.91 16.66
N LEU A 109 12.47 21.47 17.08
CA LEU A 109 13.09 20.24 16.57
C LEU A 109 12.26 19.02 16.95
N GLN A 110 11.73 18.97 18.15
CA GLN A 110 10.82 17.91 18.59
C GLN A 110 9.51 17.93 17.80
N ASN A 111 8.95 19.10 17.50
CA ASN A 111 7.77 19.26 16.68
C ASN A 111 8.00 18.79 15.23
N ARG A 112 9.18 19.04 14.63
CA ARG A 112 9.56 18.49 13.32
C ARG A 112 9.59 16.97 13.33
N LEU A 113 10.12 16.35 14.40
CA LEU A 113 10.12 14.90 14.57
C LEU A 113 8.68 14.37 14.62
N PHE A 114 7.81 14.97 15.42
CA PHE A 114 6.42 14.55 15.51
C PHE A 114 5.64 14.80 14.22
N ALA A 115 5.89 15.90 13.52
CA ALA A 115 5.27 16.19 12.23
C ALA A 115 5.64 15.13 11.17
N SER A 116 6.91 14.73 11.13
CA SER A 116 7.39 13.66 10.26
C SER A 116 6.79 12.30 10.64
N PHE A 117 6.71 12.00 11.93
CA PHE A 117 6.09 10.80 12.45
C PHE A 117 4.59 10.73 12.09
N MET A 118 3.84 11.80 12.28
CA MET A 118 2.40 11.85 11.92
C MET A 118 2.17 11.67 10.43
N ALA A 119 3.10 12.17 9.58
CA ALA A 119 3.03 11.94 8.15
C ALA A 119 3.07 10.44 7.81
N LEU A 120 3.91 9.67 8.50
CA LEU A 120 4.01 8.23 8.28
C LEU A 120 2.84 7.44 8.89
N VAL A 121 2.31 7.88 10.04
CA VAL A 121 1.15 7.23 10.70
C VAL A 121 -0.13 7.32 9.85
N SER A 122 -0.26 8.34 8.99
CA SER A 122 -1.41 8.50 8.07
C SER A 122 -1.61 7.33 7.10
N ALA A 123 -0.58 6.51 6.87
CA ALA A 123 -0.65 5.31 6.03
C ALA A 123 -1.73 4.31 6.48
N THR A 124 -2.07 4.27 7.76
CA THR A 124 -3.12 3.38 8.29
C THR A 124 -4.48 3.68 7.66
N SER A 125 -4.85 4.95 7.56
CA SER A 125 -6.11 5.36 6.93
C SER A 125 -6.13 5.06 5.43
N LEU A 126 -5.01 5.25 4.74
CA LEU A 126 -4.88 4.98 3.31
C LEU A 126 -4.97 3.50 2.98
N SER A 127 -4.45 2.63 3.84
CA SER A 127 -4.52 1.17 3.65
C SER A 127 -5.96 0.65 3.70
N GLN A 128 -6.81 1.22 4.54
CA GLN A 128 -8.22 0.85 4.66
C GLN A 128 -9.02 1.07 3.36
N HIS A 129 -8.63 2.04 2.54
CA HIS A 129 -9.24 2.25 1.23
C HIS A 129 -8.71 1.30 0.15
N LEU A 130 -7.44 0.91 0.24
CA LEU A 130 -6.80 0.04 -0.73
C LEU A 130 -7.24 -1.43 -0.60
N GLN A 131 -7.35 -1.93 0.61
CA GLN A 131 -7.59 -3.35 0.88
C GLN A 131 -8.91 -3.90 0.30
N PRO A 132 -10.06 -3.20 0.40
CA PRO A 132 -11.29 -3.65 -0.21
C PRO A 132 -11.19 -3.80 -1.73
N GLU A 133 -10.50 -2.88 -2.40
CA GLU A 133 -10.33 -2.90 -3.84
C GLU A 133 -9.47 -4.08 -4.29
N PHE A 134 -8.37 -4.35 -3.58
CA PHE A 134 -7.54 -5.53 -3.84
C PHE A 134 -8.31 -6.84 -3.63
N ILE A 135 -9.09 -6.96 -2.55
CA ILE A 135 -9.89 -8.16 -2.26
C ILE A 135 -10.97 -8.37 -3.32
N ARG A 136 -11.61 -7.30 -3.78
CA ARG A 136 -12.56 -7.34 -4.90
C ARG A 136 -11.89 -7.88 -6.17
N PHE A 137 -10.71 -7.40 -6.49
CA PHE A 137 -9.93 -7.83 -7.65
C PHE A 137 -9.50 -9.30 -7.54
N ARG A 138 -9.02 -9.72 -6.36
CA ARG A 138 -8.69 -11.12 -6.05
C ARG A 138 -9.92 -12.02 -6.16
N GLY A 139 -11.06 -11.62 -5.58
CA GLY A 139 -12.30 -12.40 -5.65
C GLY A 139 -12.76 -12.64 -7.09
N LEU A 140 -12.64 -11.65 -7.97
CA LEU A 140 -12.93 -11.80 -9.39
C LEU A 140 -11.99 -12.83 -10.06
N PHE A 141 -10.71 -12.80 -9.71
CA PHE A 141 -9.74 -13.77 -10.20
C PHE A 141 -10.07 -15.18 -9.73
N GLU A 142 -10.33 -15.40 -8.43
CA GLU A 142 -10.58 -16.71 -7.85
C GLU A 142 -11.86 -17.36 -8.38
N VAL A 143 -12.94 -16.59 -8.53
CA VAL A 143 -14.25 -17.13 -8.92
C VAL A 143 -14.36 -17.35 -10.43
N ARG A 144 -13.79 -16.47 -11.25
CA ARG A 144 -14.02 -16.49 -12.70
C ARG A 144 -12.78 -16.81 -13.52
N GLU A 145 -11.67 -16.15 -13.23
CA GLU A 145 -10.53 -16.08 -14.16
C GLU A 145 -9.56 -17.26 -13.96
N LYS A 146 -9.35 -17.68 -12.70
CA LYS A 146 -8.55 -18.85 -12.36
C LYS A 146 -9.15 -20.16 -12.88
N PRO A 147 -10.44 -20.46 -12.69
CA PRO A 147 -11.05 -21.68 -13.24
C PRO A 147 -11.02 -21.70 -14.78
N SER A 148 -11.14 -20.54 -15.42
CA SER A 148 -11.08 -20.40 -16.88
C SER A 148 -9.65 -20.36 -17.43
N LYS A 149 -8.62 -20.53 -16.59
CA LYS A 149 -7.19 -20.47 -16.97
C LYS A 149 -6.81 -19.27 -17.85
N MET A 150 -7.39 -18.11 -17.52
CA MET A 150 -7.15 -16.89 -18.32
C MET A 150 -5.73 -16.37 -18.17
N TYR A 151 -5.21 -16.33 -16.93
CA TYR A 151 -3.84 -15.92 -16.59
C TYR A 151 -3.41 -16.47 -15.23
N THR A 152 -2.10 -16.41 -14.96
CA THR A 152 -1.48 -16.95 -13.74
C THR A 152 -1.68 -16.04 -12.53
N TRP A 153 -1.65 -16.59 -11.30
CA TRP A 153 -1.77 -15.81 -10.07
C TRP A 153 -0.68 -14.73 -9.88
N PRO A 154 0.62 -14.93 -10.29
CA PRO A 154 1.61 -13.87 -10.20
C PRO A 154 1.27 -12.65 -11.07
N VAL A 155 0.62 -12.86 -12.20
CA VAL A 155 0.12 -11.78 -13.07
C VAL A 155 -0.92 -10.95 -12.33
N MET A 156 -1.83 -11.58 -11.59
CA MET A 156 -2.83 -10.88 -10.78
C MET A 156 -2.17 -9.97 -9.74
N VAL A 157 -1.22 -10.51 -8.97
CA VAL A 157 -0.52 -9.75 -7.92
C VAL A 157 0.30 -8.61 -8.50
N LEU A 158 1.11 -8.88 -9.53
CA LEU A 158 1.96 -7.87 -10.17
C LEU A 158 1.12 -6.76 -10.83
N SER A 159 0.02 -7.11 -11.49
CA SER A 159 -0.85 -6.09 -12.10
C SER A 159 -1.50 -5.19 -11.05
N ALA A 160 -1.91 -5.74 -9.91
CA ALA A 160 -2.46 -4.97 -8.79
C ALA A 160 -1.42 -4.00 -8.19
N LEU A 161 -0.15 -4.44 -8.06
CA LEU A 161 0.94 -3.58 -7.61
C LEU A 161 1.25 -2.46 -8.61
N ILE A 162 1.39 -2.81 -9.89
CA ILE A 162 1.76 -1.85 -10.96
C ILE A 162 0.70 -0.75 -11.12
N VAL A 163 -0.57 -1.11 -11.05
CA VAL A 163 -1.68 -0.15 -11.21
C VAL A 163 -1.72 0.87 -10.06
N GLU A 164 -1.31 0.48 -8.85
CA GLU A 164 -1.29 1.37 -7.69
C GLU A 164 -0.13 2.39 -7.72
N ILE A 165 1.01 2.08 -8.38
CA ILE A 165 2.19 2.95 -8.38
C ILE A 165 1.87 4.38 -8.83
N PRO A 166 1.29 4.65 -10.01
CA PRO A 166 1.03 6.01 -10.44
C PRO A 166 0.05 6.76 -9.51
N TRP A 167 -0.96 6.07 -8.99
CA TRP A 167 -1.91 6.68 -8.06
C TRP A 167 -1.30 6.99 -6.69
N ASN A 168 -0.36 6.16 -6.22
CA ASN A 168 0.40 6.41 -5.01
C ASN A 168 1.36 7.58 -5.17
N LEU A 169 2.04 7.69 -6.31
CA LEU A 169 2.90 8.84 -6.62
C LEU A 169 2.10 10.13 -6.63
N PHE A 170 0.94 10.12 -7.28
CA PHE A 170 0.08 11.29 -7.35
C PHE A 170 -0.52 11.66 -5.98
N GLY A 171 -1.08 10.69 -5.28
CA GLY A 171 -1.64 10.86 -3.94
C GLY A 171 -0.59 11.27 -2.91
N GLY A 172 0.59 10.64 -2.95
CA GLY A 172 1.71 10.99 -2.07
C GLY A 172 2.22 12.42 -2.31
N THR A 173 2.31 12.86 -3.55
CA THR A 173 2.66 14.25 -3.88
C THR A 173 1.60 15.23 -3.36
N THR A 174 0.33 14.87 -3.46
CA THR A 174 -0.80 15.67 -2.95
C THR A 174 -0.77 15.82 -1.43
N TYR A 175 -0.29 14.81 -0.69
CA TYR A 175 -0.02 14.89 0.74
C TYR A 175 1.24 15.71 1.04
N TRP A 176 2.35 15.38 0.37
CA TRP A 176 3.67 15.92 0.65
C TRP A 176 3.74 17.44 0.44
N LEU A 177 3.07 17.98 -0.60
CA LEU A 177 3.06 19.40 -0.89
C LEU A 177 2.58 20.27 0.30
N PRO A 178 1.33 20.13 0.80
CA PRO A 178 0.88 20.95 1.92
C PRO A 178 1.67 20.64 3.20
N TRP A 179 1.99 19.38 3.47
CA TRP A 179 2.76 18.99 4.64
C TRP A 179 4.14 19.65 4.68
N TYR A 180 4.90 19.55 3.58
CA TYR A 180 6.29 20.05 3.53
C TYR A 180 6.38 21.57 3.59
N TYR A 181 5.58 22.25 2.79
CA TYR A 181 5.64 23.70 2.68
C TYR A 181 4.97 24.44 3.85
N LEU A 182 3.92 23.91 4.46
CA LEU A 182 3.32 24.55 5.63
C LEU A 182 4.19 24.47 6.88
N ILE A 183 4.91 23.38 7.05
CA ILE A 183 5.87 23.23 8.15
C ILE A 183 7.12 24.11 7.92
N HIS A 184 7.37 24.55 6.68
CA HIS A 184 8.58 25.28 6.29
C HIS A 184 9.86 24.45 6.47
N PHE A 185 9.87 23.22 6.01
CA PHE A 185 11.10 22.45 5.92
C PHE A 185 12.09 23.13 4.92
N PRO A 186 13.40 22.82 4.96
CA PRO A 186 14.37 23.42 4.07
C PRO A 186 13.94 23.34 2.61
N THR A 187 13.74 24.51 1.97
CA THR A 187 13.16 24.62 0.61
C THR A 187 14.18 24.47 -0.51
N ASP A 188 15.44 24.20 -0.17
CA ASP A 188 16.45 23.91 -1.18
C ASP A 188 16.07 22.68 -2.01
N ASN A 189 16.31 22.73 -3.32
CA ASN A 189 15.88 21.67 -4.26
C ASN A 189 16.41 20.29 -3.90
N LYS A 190 17.60 20.20 -3.29
CA LYS A 190 18.19 18.93 -2.86
C LYS A 190 17.42 18.34 -1.68
N HIS A 191 17.16 19.15 -0.66
CA HIS A 191 16.43 18.73 0.54
C HIS A 191 14.97 18.36 0.22
N ALA A 192 14.30 19.20 -0.57
CA ALA A 192 12.92 18.96 -0.99
C ALA A 192 12.79 17.70 -1.86
N GLY A 193 13.68 17.53 -2.85
CA GLY A 193 13.68 16.34 -3.72
C GLY A 193 13.98 15.05 -2.99
N TYR A 194 14.92 15.06 -2.04
CA TYR A 194 15.25 13.91 -1.22
C TYR A 194 14.07 13.50 -0.31
N SER A 195 13.48 14.48 0.38
CA SER A 195 12.30 14.26 1.22
C SER A 195 11.12 13.72 0.42
N TRP A 196 10.84 14.29 -0.75
CA TRP A 196 9.82 13.81 -1.66
C TRP A 196 10.06 12.36 -2.09
N GLY A 197 11.29 12.05 -2.50
CA GLY A 197 11.66 10.68 -2.91
C GLY A 197 11.47 9.66 -1.80
N LEU A 198 11.91 9.95 -0.57
CA LEU A 198 11.71 9.07 0.60
C LEU A 198 10.22 8.87 0.91
N TYR A 199 9.43 9.95 0.83
CA TYR A 199 8.00 9.85 1.07
C TYR A 199 7.30 9.00 -0.01
N MET A 200 7.72 9.09 -1.29
CA MET A 200 7.22 8.22 -2.36
C MET A 200 7.57 6.75 -2.15
N LEU A 201 8.81 6.46 -1.73
CA LEU A 201 9.21 5.09 -1.37
C LEU A 201 8.36 4.54 -0.22
N PHE A 202 8.07 5.36 0.77
CA PHE A 202 7.18 4.98 1.85
C PHE A 202 5.76 4.68 1.36
N GLN A 203 5.21 5.48 0.45
CA GLN A 203 3.90 5.25 -0.14
C GLN A 203 3.81 3.90 -0.87
N ILE A 204 4.85 3.55 -1.64
CA ILE A 204 4.92 2.26 -2.34
C ILE A 204 5.05 1.11 -1.33
N TYR A 205 5.89 1.28 -0.31
CA TYR A 205 6.07 0.28 0.73
C TYR A 205 4.78 -0.05 1.46
N TYR A 206 4.07 0.94 2.01
CA TYR A 206 2.86 0.67 2.76
C TYR A 206 1.74 0.09 1.88
N CYS A 207 1.64 0.51 0.62
CA CYS A 207 0.71 -0.03 -0.35
C CYS A 207 0.97 -1.53 -0.57
N THR A 208 2.21 -1.90 -0.83
CA THR A 208 2.62 -3.31 -1.01
C THR A 208 2.35 -4.13 0.25
N PHE A 209 2.65 -3.58 1.40
CA PHE A 209 2.39 -4.23 2.68
C PHE A 209 0.88 -4.40 2.95
N ALA A 210 0.07 -3.39 2.65
CA ALA A 210 -1.40 -3.47 2.78
C ALA A 210 -2.00 -4.52 1.84
N GLN A 211 -1.50 -4.62 0.61
CA GLN A 211 -1.91 -5.67 -0.34
C GLN A 211 -1.48 -7.07 0.12
N ALA A 212 -0.29 -7.21 0.72
CA ALA A 212 0.16 -8.48 1.29
C ALA A 212 -0.77 -8.95 2.42
N MET A 213 -1.17 -8.05 3.32
CA MET A 213 -2.14 -8.35 4.38
C MET A 213 -3.53 -8.70 3.80
N ALA A 214 -3.96 -8.00 2.76
CA ALA A 214 -5.20 -8.30 2.05
C ALA A 214 -5.16 -9.66 1.32
N ALA A 215 -4.00 -10.06 0.81
CA ALA A 215 -3.82 -11.35 0.12
C ALA A 215 -4.03 -12.56 1.05
N VAL A 216 -3.64 -12.45 2.31
CA VAL A 216 -3.79 -13.50 3.32
C VAL A 216 -5.19 -13.51 3.93
N SER A 217 -5.91 -12.39 3.86
CA SER A 217 -7.17 -12.19 4.57
C SER A 217 -8.39 -12.63 3.74
N PRO A 218 -9.42 -13.23 4.36
CA PRO A 218 -10.65 -13.61 3.66
C PRO A 218 -11.51 -12.39 3.26
N ASN A 219 -11.48 -11.33 4.04
CA ASN A 219 -12.28 -10.13 3.80
C ASN A 219 -11.52 -8.85 4.21
N ALA A 220 -12.06 -7.68 3.80
CA ALA A 220 -11.43 -6.38 4.02
C ALA A 220 -11.33 -6.00 5.52
N MET A 221 -12.30 -6.42 6.33
CA MET A 221 -12.30 -6.13 7.77
C MET A 221 -11.13 -6.82 8.47
N ILE A 222 -10.93 -8.10 8.21
CA ILE A 222 -9.80 -8.86 8.78
C ILE A 222 -8.47 -8.33 8.25
N ALA A 223 -8.39 -7.97 6.97
CA ALA A 223 -7.21 -7.35 6.38
C ALA A 223 -6.82 -6.06 7.11
N SER A 224 -7.80 -5.18 7.39
CA SER A 224 -7.58 -3.93 8.11
C SER A 224 -7.08 -4.15 9.53
N ILE A 225 -7.65 -5.11 10.24
CA ILE A 225 -7.22 -5.47 11.60
C ILE A 225 -5.79 -6.00 11.59
N LEU A 226 -5.46 -6.91 10.69
CA LEU A 226 -4.11 -7.45 10.56
C LEU A 226 -3.10 -6.36 10.21
N PHE A 227 -3.42 -5.51 9.23
CA PHE A 227 -2.57 -4.39 8.86
C PHE A 227 -2.34 -3.46 10.04
N SER A 228 -3.39 -3.03 10.74
CA SER A 228 -3.29 -2.11 11.87
C SER A 228 -2.48 -2.70 13.02
N THR A 229 -2.62 -4.00 13.28
CA THR A 229 -1.84 -4.69 14.32
C THR A 229 -0.36 -4.70 13.98
N PHE A 230 0.02 -5.17 12.79
CA PHE A 230 1.42 -5.19 12.36
C PHE A 230 2.00 -3.77 12.24
N PHE A 231 1.23 -2.84 11.73
CA PHE A 231 1.65 -1.45 11.61
C PHE A 231 1.89 -0.81 12.98
N SER A 232 1.07 -1.10 13.98
CA SER A 232 1.27 -0.64 15.36
C SER A 232 2.59 -1.13 15.94
N PHE A 233 2.96 -2.39 15.71
CA PHE A 233 4.29 -2.90 16.09
C PHE A 233 5.41 -2.09 15.43
N VAL A 234 5.32 -1.87 14.12
CA VAL A 234 6.33 -1.10 13.38
C VAL A 234 6.46 0.32 13.94
N VAL A 235 5.34 0.98 14.23
CA VAL A 235 5.29 2.34 14.80
C VAL A 235 5.89 2.41 16.20
N VAL A 236 5.59 1.46 17.07
CA VAL A 236 6.13 1.44 18.45
C VAL A 236 7.65 1.33 18.46
N PHE A 237 8.21 0.49 17.57
CA PHE A 237 9.64 0.21 17.54
C PHE A 237 10.45 1.05 16.56
N CYS A 238 9.87 2.12 16.00
CA CYS A 238 10.57 3.00 15.05
C CYS A 238 11.59 3.98 15.69
N GLY A 239 11.70 3.98 17.01
CA GLY A 239 12.63 4.87 17.72
C GLY A 239 12.07 6.25 18.09
N VAL A 240 10.90 6.63 17.59
CA VAL A 240 10.24 7.91 17.93
C VAL A 240 9.47 7.81 19.25
N VAL A 241 8.69 6.74 19.43
CA VAL A 241 7.90 6.50 20.65
C VAL A 241 8.81 6.12 21.81
N GLN A 242 9.76 5.24 21.55
CA GLN A 242 10.77 4.82 22.52
C GLN A 242 12.16 4.94 21.91
N PRO A 243 13.06 5.80 22.46
CA PRO A 243 14.41 5.95 21.97
C PRO A 243 15.19 4.62 22.01
N PRO A 244 16.07 4.35 21.04
CA PRO A 244 16.79 3.07 20.94
C PRO A 244 17.61 2.72 22.18
N ASN A 245 18.10 3.74 22.89
CA ASN A 245 18.90 3.57 24.13
C ASN A 245 18.10 3.07 25.31
N GLN A 246 16.78 3.30 25.32
CA GLN A 246 15.87 2.87 26.38
C GLN A 246 15.13 1.56 26.01
N MET A 247 15.31 1.10 24.78
CA MET A 247 14.64 -0.09 24.27
C MET A 247 15.34 -1.36 24.80
N PRO A 248 14.60 -2.40 25.26
CA PRO A 248 15.18 -3.67 25.64
C PRO A 248 15.99 -4.28 24.51
N TYR A 249 17.14 -4.89 24.84
CA TYR A 249 18.09 -5.45 23.86
C TYR A 249 17.43 -6.39 22.85
N PHE A 250 16.47 -7.22 23.30
CA PHE A 250 15.73 -8.14 22.44
C PHE A 250 15.04 -7.41 21.25
N TRP A 251 14.29 -6.33 21.51
CA TRP A 251 13.58 -5.59 20.47
C TRP A 251 14.50 -4.71 19.63
N ARG A 252 15.53 -4.14 20.26
CA ARG A 252 16.51 -3.31 19.58
C ARG A 252 17.34 -4.06 18.56
N SER A 253 17.68 -5.34 18.80
CA SER A 253 18.60 -6.12 17.97
C SER A 253 17.98 -6.51 16.62
N TRP A 254 16.67 -6.70 16.54
CA TRP A 254 16.03 -7.13 15.27
C TRP A 254 14.88 -6.24 14.83
N MET A 255 13.92 -5.89 15.70
CA MET A 255 12.72 -5.18 15.29
C MET A 255 13.01 -3.73 14.86
N PHE A 256 13.85 -3.02 15.62
CA PHE A 256 14.28 -1.67 15.29
C PHE A 256 15.04 -1.62 13.96
N GLN A 257 15.93 -2.59 13.72
CA GLN A 257 16.72 -2.65 12.48
C GLN A 257 15.93 -3.16 11.28
N LEU A 258 15.00 -4.09 11.48
CA LEU A 258 14.16 -4.65 10.41
C LEU A 258 13.09 -3.68 9.95
N SER A 259 12.68 -2.73 10.80
CA SER A 259 11.61 -1.78 10.49
C SER A 259 12.03 -0.79 9.40
N PRO A 260 11.40 -0.79 8.22
CA PRO A 260 11.66 0.22 7.20
C PRO A 260 11.27 1.63 7.65
N PHE A 261 10.35 1.72 8.60
CA PHE A 261 9.88 2.97 9.18
C PHE A 261 11.00 3.73 9.91
N THR A 262 11.89 3.01 10.60
CA THR A 262 13.07 3.55 11.26
C THR A 262 13.98 4.27 10.28
N TRP A 263 14.33 3.61 9.18
CA TRP A 263 15.23 4.16 8.17
C TRP A 263 14.63 5.34 7.41
N ILE A 264 13.34 5.28 7.12
CA ILE A 264 12.62 6.39 6.47
C ILE A 264 12.54 7.60 7.40
N MET A 265 12.23 7.38 8.69
CA MET A 265 12.24 8.45 9.69
C MET A 265 13.61 9.08 9.85
N GLU A 266 14.66 8.29 9.96
CA GLU A 266 16.04 8.75 10.06
C GLU A 266 16.42 9.57 8.82
N GLY A 267 16.07 9.11 7.62
CA GLY A 267 16.31 9.83 6.38
C GLY A 267 15.56 11.17 6.29
N ILE A 268 14.28 11.22 6.65
CA ILE A 268 13.49 12.46 6.65
C ILE A 268 14.01 13.42 7.70
N LEU A 269 14.28 12.96 8.91
CA LEU A 269 14.79 13.81 9.99
C LEU A 269 16.21 14.30 9.74
N GLY A 270 17.10 13.42 9.28
CA GLY A 270 18.46 13.80 8.90
C GLY A 270 18.46 14.88 7.83
N ASN A 271 17.55 14.82 6.88
CA ASN A 271 17.37 15.83 5.86
C ASN A 271 16.76 17.15 6.41
N ALA A 272 15.86 17.06 7.39
CA ALA A 272 15.13 18.20 7.92
C ALA A 272 15.90 18.96 9.01
N VAL A 273 16.77 18.28 9.75
CA VAL A 273 17.48 18.81 10.93
C VAL A 273 19.00 18.84 10.72
N GLY A 274 19.49 18.13 9.70
CA GLY A 274 20.93 18.04 9.41
C GLY A 274 21.58 19.41 9.24
N GLY A 275 22.58 19.71 10.08
CA GLY A 275 23.29 20.99 10.07
C GLY A 275 22.59 22.16 10.76
N ALA A 276 21.39 21.97 11.33
CA ALA A 276 20.70 23.00 12.09
C ALA A 276 21.45 23.29 13.40
N ARG A 277 21.77 24.57 13.65
CA ARG A 277 22.31 24.99 14.94
C ARG A 277 21.18 25.16 15.92
N VAL A 278 21.29 24.51 17.08
CA VAL A 278 20.29 24.63 18.16
C VAL A 278 20.46 26.01 18.81
N GLU A 279 19.40 26.78 18.83
CA GLU A 279 19.34 28.10 19.46
C GLU A 279 18.49 28.05 20.73
N CYS A 280 18.80 28.91 21.70
CA CYS A 280 17.97 29.07 22.89
C CYS A 280 16.72 29.89 22.54
N ASP A 281 15.54 29.45 23.00
CA ASP A 281 14.31 30.22 22.82
C ASP A 281 14.33 31.47 23.70
N PRO A 282 14.27 32.69 23.12
CA PRO A 282 14.28 33.94 23.89
C PRO A 282 13.03 34.11 24.77
N GLN A 283 11.93 33.41 24.48
CA GLN A 283 10.66 33.55 25.21
C GLN A 283 10.49 32.55 26.36
N GLN A 284 11.17 31.45 26.36
CA GLN A 284 11.00 30.40 27.37
C GLN A 284 12.02 30.49 28.50
N GLY A 285 12.96 31.42 28.53
CA GLY A 285 13.81 31.81 29.67
C GLY A 285 14.53 30.69 30.44
N GLU A 286 14.14 29.46 30.28
CA GLU A 286 14.72 28.28 30.90
C GLU A 286 15.58 27.55 29.87
N MET A 287 16.85 27.93 29.86
CA MET A 287 17.89 27.03 29.41
C MET A 287 17.74 25.75 30.24
N GLN A 288 17.34 24.64 29.62
CA GLN A 288 17.72 23.34 30.18
C GLN A 288 19.23 23.26 30.06
N THR A 289 19.90 23.82 31.06
CA THR A 289 21.33 23.68 31.20
C THR A 289 21.57 22.22 31.53
N ILE A 290 21.96 21.45 30.52
CA ILE A 290 22.63 20.16 30.74
C ILE A 290 23.94 20.54 31.43
N ARG A 291 23.94 20.47 32.78
CA ARG A 291 25.16 20.67 33.53
C ARG A 291 26.00 19.42 33.33
N PRO A 292 27.22 19.54 32.76
CA PRO A 292 28.12 18.40 32.72
C PRO A 292 28.41 17.95 34.15
N PRO A 293 28.66 16.64 34.38
CA PRO A 293 29.13 16.15 35.67
C PRO A 293 30.37 16.95 36.14
N GLU A 294 30.53 17.06 37.47
CA GLU A 294 31.68 17.78 38.04
C GLU A 294 33.00 17.22 37.47
N GLY A 295 33.78 18.08 36.81
CA GLY A 295 35.07 17.71 36.22
C GLY A 295 35.08 17.50 34.70
N MET A 296 33.93 17.55 34.01
CA MET A 296 33.84 17.48 32.55
C MET A 296 33.54 18.84 31.93
N SER A 297 34.15 19.14 30.81
CA SER A 297 33.82 20.36 30.03
C SER A 297 32.50 20.13 29.26
N CYS A 298 31.78 21.22 28.95
CA CYS A 298 30.52 21.13 28.19
C CYS A 298 30.72 20.50 26.79
N SER A 299 31.87 20.73 26.16
CA SER A 299 32.26 20.14 24.90
C SER A 299 32.46 18.64 24.98
N GLU A 300 33.14 18.14 26.01
CA GLU A 300 33.35 16.70 26.24
C GLU A 300 32.04 15.97 26.54
N HIS A 301 31.13 16.61 27.28
CA HIS A 301 29.82 16.01 27.59
C HIS A 301 28.92 15.93 26.34
N MET A 302 29.04 16.87 25.42
CA MET A 302 28.27 16.91 24.18
C MET A 302 28.89 16.13 23.01
N GLU A 303 30.15 15.71 23.14
CA GLU A 303 30.87 14.98 22.09
C GLU A 303 30.18 13.65 21.65
N PRO A 304 29.58 12.84 22.56
CA PRO A 304 28.83 11.65 22.19
C PRO A 304 27.53 11.95 21.40
N PHE A 305 27.03 13.18 21.45
CA PHE A 305 25.81 13.62 20.77
C PHE A 305 26.07 14.43 19.50
N SER A 306 27.34 14.72 19.21
CA SER A 306 27.76 15.58 18.09
C SER A 306 28.19 14.80 16.83
N TYR A 307 28.02 13.48 16.79
CA TYR A 307 28.33 12.69 15.60
C TYR A 307 27.22 12.76 14.55
N PRO A 308 27.61 12.95 13.26
CA PRO A 308 26.72 13.04 12.13
C PRO A 308 25.99 11.74 11.80
#